data_b1eaed0592b0e17ecf4c8f7cf426b179
#
_entry.id   b1eaed0592b0e17ecf4c8f7cf426b179
#
_cell.length_a   1.000
_cell.length_b   1.000
_cell.length_c   1.000
_cell.angle_alpha   90.00
_cell.angle_beta   90.00
_cell.angle_gamma   90.00
#
_symmetry.space_group_name_H-M   'P 1'
#
loop_
_entity.id
_entity.type
_entity.pdbx_description
1 polymer ?
#
loop_
_entity_poly.entity_id
_entity_poly.type
_entity_poly.pdbx_seq_one_letter_code
_entity_poly.pdbx_strand_id
1 'polypeptide(L)'
;MDWLHHIFQKSPEIALFLSLAAGYFIGQINFGKFQLGGVGGSLLAAVVISQAGVTIDNGVKSVMFAVFIYAVGYDSGPGFFNSLNRKTLREIAMAIFLAVTALITVLICAKLFHLNKGLAAGLAGGALTQSAIIGTAGDAIARLGLPADQVKSLQSDVAIAYAVTYVFGSLGAIIVCVNILPKFMGQSLRDASIEAERELSAGSPALGAGQIRALPELVGRAYKIDVSAGKTVKAVETQHQDMLTIERIRRDGKALEPTPDLTLQLNDEVLVVGRREAVVAFGANGNEIANVEDVGVVMQTRDGVFTRKGMNHTTIAAAREVVDRDMRHGVYIQSASRAGQPLPILPETKLEHGDVITFYGSPKDTKRAVDAAGYELPYSNKTDFIYMGVGIVLGLLIGLIVVDVGGVPLTLGSGGGCLLAGLLFGWMRGKHPMYGAMPSAASQLLKDFGLAAFVAVVGLNSGLQAVVTVKQSGMTIFLLGVIVTVVPLVLTMLFGRYVLRYNNAAILAGALTGSRSANPAFGGVLDKAESAVPTVPFAITYAIANVALTLLGPLVVGLV
;
A
#
# COMPACT_ATOMS: atom_id res chain seq x y z
N MET A 1 37.41 17.17 -16.72
CA MET A 1 36.09 17.73 -16.33
C MET A 1 35.37 18.37 -17.51
N ASP A 2 36.11 19.05 -18.40
CA ASP A 2 35.53 19.79 -19.54
C ASP A 2 34.76 18.95 -20.54
N TRP A 3 35.18 17.69 -20.77
CA TRP A 3 34.46 16.76 -21.64
C TRP A 3 33.08 16.35 -21.07
N LEU A 4 33.02 16.05 -19.78
CA LEU A 4 31.74 15.71 -19.11
C LEU A 4 30.80 16.93 -19.10
N HIS A 5 31.33 18.10 -18.80
CA HIS A 5 30.56 19.36 -18.85
C HIS A 5 29.96 19.58 -20.24
N HIS A 6 30.75 19.40 -21.31
CA HIS A 6 30.26 19.56 -22.68
C HIS A 6 29.18 18.56 -23.06
N ILE A 7 29.31 17.28 -22.63
CA ILE A 7 28.26 16.26 -22.86
C ILE A 7 26.97 16.65 -22.15
N PHE A 8 27.05 17.00 -20.87
CA PHE A 8 25.87 17.31 -20.08
C PHE A 8 25.19 18.61 -20.49
N GLN A 9 25.92 19.58 -21.04
CA GLN A 9 25.31 20.75 -21.65
C GLN A 9 24.56 20.42 -22.95
N LYS A 10 25.09 19.50 -23.74
CA LYS A 10 24.47 19.09 -25.00
C LYS A 10 23.28 18.15 -24.79
N SER A 11 23.34 17.30 -23.78
CA SER A 11 22.34 16.28 -23.47
C SER A 11 22.18 16.13 -21.95
N PRO A 12 21.47 17.08 -21.29
CA PRO A 12 21.30 17.08 -19.84
C PRO A 12 20.53 15.86 -19.31
N GLU A 13 19.73 15.20 -20.16
CA GLU A 13 19.06 13.95 -19.86
C GLU A 13 20.03 12.81 -19.49
N ILE A 14 21.26 12.82 -20.03
CA ILE A 14 22.30 11.86 -19.64
C ILE A 14 22.63 12.01 -18.15
N ALA A 15 22.76 13.23 -17.68
CA ALA A 15 23.02 13.49 -16.25
C ALA A 15 21.85 13.03 -15.38
N LEU A 16 20.60 13.19 -15.83
CA LEU A 16 19.42 12.71 -15.13
C LEU A 16 19.44 11.18 -14.99
N PHE A 17 19.55 10.46 -16.10
CA PHE A 17 19.54 8.99 -16.06
C PHE A 17 20.79 8.41 -15.34
N LEU A 18 21.94 9.07 -15.45
CA LEU A 18 23.13 8.70 -14.68
C LEU A 18 22.89 8.89 -13.17
N SER A 19 22.20 9.99 -12.78
CA SER A 19 21.82 10.23 -11.38
C SER A 19 20.86 9.15 -10.86
N LEU A 20 19.93 8.71 -11.68
CA LEU A 20 19.01 7.62 -11.33
C LEU A 20 19.76 6.29 -11.18
N ALA A 21 20.58 5.91 -12.17
CA ALA A 21 21.30 4.64 -12.16
C ALA A 21 22.29 4.57 -10.99
N ALA A 22 23.14 5.57 -10.84
CA ALA A 22 24.11 5.66 -9.73
C ALA A 22 23.37 5.77 -8.38
N GLY A 23 22.27 6.51 -8.34
CA GLY A 23 21.48 6.71 -7.14
C GLY A 23 20.80 5.44 -6.64
N TYR A 24 20.20 4.68 -7.52
CA TYR A 24 19.62 3.37 -7.16
C TYR A 24 20.70 2.38 -6.72
N PHE A 25 21.86 2.39 -7.38
CA PHE A 25 23.00 1.57 -6.97
C PHE A 25 23.48 1.94 -5.55
N ILE A 26 23.70 3.23 -5.29
CA ILE A 26 24.09 3.73 -3.95
C ILE A 26 22.99 3.44 -2.93
N GLY A 27 21.72 3.64 -3.31
CA GLY A 27 20.55 3.42 -2.46
C GLY A 27 20.36 1.98 -2.01
N GLN A 28 20.90 1.00 -2.75
CA GLN A 28 20.88 -0.42 -2.41
C GLN A 28 22.00 -0.85 -1.46
N ILE A 29 23.01 0.00 -1.24
CA ILE A 29 24.10 -0.32 -0.31
C ILE A 29 23.56 -0.44 1.10
N ASN A 30 23.80 -1.59 1.71
CA ASN A 30 23.37 -1.87 3.08
C ASN A 30 24.35 -1.28 4.09
N PHE A 31 23.88 -0.37 4.91
CA PHE A 31 24.60 0.11 6.09
C PHE A 31 24.03 -0.63 7.33
N GLY A 32 24.46 -1.86 7.55
CA GLY A 32 23.86 -2.73 8.56
C GLY A 32 22.43 -3.15 8.17
N LYS A 33 21.42 -2.72 8.94
CA LYS A 33 19.99 -2.96 8.64
C LYS A 33 19.32 -1.81 7.89
N PHE A 34 20.07 -0.82 7.45
CA PHE A 34 19.56 0.37 6.79
C PHE A 34 19.99 0.41 5.33
N GLN A 35 19.05 0.80 4.46
CA GLN A 35 19.26 1.18 3.07
C GLN A 35 18.79 2.62 2.88
N LEU A 36 19.57 3.42 2.17
CA LEU A 36 19.20 4.81 1.85
C LEU A 36 17.98 4.88 0.92
N GLY A 37 17.78 3.83 0.12
CA GLY A 37 16.74 3.74 -0.90
C GLY A 37 17.08 4.50 -2.18
N GLY A 38 16.44 4.09 -3.29
CA GLY A 38 16.75 4.63 -4.61
C GLY A 38 16.53 6.14 -4.74
N VAL A 39 15.51 6.69 -4.08
CA VAL A 39 15.18 8.13 -4.12
C VAL A 39 16.25 8.96 -3.42
N GLY A 40 16.62 8.58 -2.20
CA GLY A 40 17.71 9.27 -1.45
C GLY A 40 19.04 9.17 -2.16
N GLY A 41 19.36 7.98 -2.69
CA GLY A 41 20.54 7.75 -3.51
C GLY A 41 20.57 8.62 -4.77
N SER A 42 19.43 8.75 -5.48
CA SER A 42 19.30 9.58 -6.69
C SER A 42 19.54 11.06 -6.40
N LEU A 43 19.07 11.57 -5.25
CA LEU A 43 19.36 12.94 -4.83
C LEU A 43 20.88 13.13 -4.59
N LEU A 44 21.51 12.23 -3.85
CA LEU A 44 22.95 12.33 -3.56
C LEU A 44 23.79 12.23 -4.84
N ALA A 45 23.50 11.29 -5.72
CA ALA A 45 24.15 11.16 -7.01
C ALA A 45 23.98 12.43 -7.86
N ALA A 46 22.77 12.99 -7.90
CA ALA A 46 22.46 14.22 -8.61
C ALA A 46 23.26 15.43 -8.06
N VAL A 47 23.37 15.56 -6.74
CA VAL A 47 24.18 16.61 -6.10
C VAL A 47 25.66 16.49 -6.47
N VAL A 48 26.19 15.26 -6.54
CA VAL A 48 27.59 15.05 -6.99
C VAL A 48 27.74 15.39 -8.47
N ILE A 49 26.85 14.92 -9.34
CA ILE A 49 26.90 15.15 -10.79
C ILE A 49 26.69 16.63 -11.11
N SER A 50 25.91 17.36 -10.31
CA SER A 50 25.68 18.80 -10.48
C SER A 50 26.95 19.65 -10.41
N GLN A 51 28.00 19.12 -9.76
CA GLN A 51 29.32 19.81 -9.71
C GLN A 51 29.92 19.99 -11.11
N ALA A 52 29.46 19.24 -12.10
CA ALA A 52 29.83 19.43 -13.50
C ALA A 52 29.05 20.59 -14.19
N GLY A 53 28.23 21.35 -13.46
CA GLY A 53 27.54 22.54 -14.00
C GLY A 53 26.33 22.22 -14.89
N VAL A 54 25.60 21.15 -14.57
CA VAL A 54 24.40 20.72 -15.31
C VAL A 54 23.15 21.43 -14.79
N THR A 55 22.28 21.81 -15.71
CA THR A 55 20.92 22.30 -15.39
C THR A 55 19.90 21.57 -16.25
N ILE A 56 18.77 21.18 -15.65
CA ILE A 56 17.65 20.55 -16.35
C ILE A 56 16.42 21.46 -16.30
N ASP A 57 15.66 21.45 -17.38
CA ASP A 57 14.44 22.23 -17.48
C ASP A 57 13.45 21.94 -16.36
N ASN A 58 12.87 22.98 -15.75
CA ASN A 58 11.91 22.83 -14.66
C ASN A 58 10.58 22.18 -15.10
N GLY A 59 10.27 22.17 -16.38
CA GLY A 59 9.11 21.46 -16.92
C GLY A 59 9.22 19.95 -16.69
N VAL A 60 10.43 19.38 -16.88
CA VAL A 60 10.69 17.95 -16.58
C VAL A 60 10.41 17.66 -15.10
N LYS A 61 10.91 18.52 -14.20
CA LYS A 61 10.64 18.42 -12.75
C LYS A 61 9.14 18.39 -12.46
N SER A 62 8.38 19.32 -13.04
CA SER A 62 6.94 19.47 -12.80
C SER A 62 6.14 18.27 -13.34
N VAL A 63 6.49 17.77 -14.52
CA VAL A 63 5.84 16.57 -15.10
C VAL A 63 6.09 15.33 -14.25
N MET A 64 7.34 15.10 -13.86
CA MET A 64 7.70 13.94 -13.02
C MET A 64 6.99 13.98 -11.67
N PHE A 65 6.90 15.16 -11.06
CA PHE A 65 6.20 15.34 -9.80
C PHE A 65 4.68 15.12 -9.94
N ALA A 66 4.05 15.66 -10.98
CA ALA A 66 2.62 15.48 -11.22
C ALA A 66 2.25 14.00 -11.42
N VAL A 67 3.04 13.26 -12.20
CA VAL A 67 2.86 11.82 -12.44
C VAL A 67 3.02 11.04 -11.13
N PHE A 68 4.08 11.30 -10.38
CA PHE A 68 4.33 10.67 -9.09
C PHE A 68 3.17 10.86 -8.13
N ILE A 69 2.79 12.11 -7.87
CA ILE A 69 1.81 12.42 -6.82
C ILE A 69 0.39 12.00 -7.20
N TYR A 70 0.07 12.03 -8.51
CA TYR A 70 -1.18 11.47 -9.02
C TYR A 70 -1.25 9.96 -8.77
N ALA A 71 -0.18 9.21 -9.06
CA ALA A 71 -0.14 7.78 -8.82
C ALA A 71 -0.27 7.43 -7.32
N VAL A 72 0.35 8.23 -6.43
CA VAL A 72 0.18 8.11 -4.97
C VAL A 72 -1.28 8.33 -4.57
N GLY A 73 -1.91 9.39 -5.10
CA GLY A 73 -3.32 9.68 -4.86
C GLY A 73 -4.23 8.56 -5.39
N TYR A 74 -3.98 8.10 -6.60
CA TYR A 74 -4.76 7.05 -7.25
C TYR A 74 -4.78 5.75 -6.43
N ASP A 75 -3.63 5.28 -5.95
CA ASP A 75 -3.55 4.08 -5.12
C ASP A 75 -4.22 4.26 -3.76
N SER A 76 -4.10 5.46 -3.19
CA SER A 76 -4.67 5.77 -1.86
C SER A 76 -6.18 6.06 -1.91
N GLY A 77 -6.74 6.39 -3.09
CA GLY A 77 -8.10 6.88 -3.26
C GLY A 77 -9.19 5.96 -2.70
N PRO A 78 -9.24 4.68 -3.08
CA PRO A 78 -10.24 3.75 -2.55
C PRO A 78 -10.17 3.63 -1.02
N GLY A 79 -8.97 3.48 -0.46
CA GLY A 79 -8.75 3.40 0.98
C GLY A 79 -9.15 4.68 1.70
N PHE A 80 -8.82 5.85 1.14
CA PHE A 80 -9.15 7.15 1.72
C PHE A 80 -10.66 7.36 1.87
N PHE A 81 -11.41 7.26 0.76
CA PHE A 81 -12.86 7.51 0.81
C PHE A 81 -13.64 6.42 1.56
N ASN A 82 -13.19 5.16 1.50
CA ASN A 82 -13.83 4.07 2.25
C ASN A 82 -13.55 4.17 3.76
N SER A 83 -12.44 4.80 4.15
CA SER A 83 -12.10 5.00 5.56
C SER A 83 -12.84 6.18 6.21
N LEU A 84 -13.49 7.05 5.45
CA LEU A 84 -14.26 8.19 5.99
C LEU A 84 -15.63 7.73 6.52
N ASN A 85 -15.63 6.93 7.61
CA ASN A 85 -16.84 6.46 8.25
C ASN A 85 -16.71 6.47 9.79
N ARG A 86 -17.83 6.32 10.51
CA ARG A 86 -17.84 6.39 12.00
C ARG A 86 -17.08 5.25 12.67
N LYS A 87 -16.89 4.10 12.00
CA LYS A 87 -16.23 2.94 12.59
C LYS A 87 -14.70 3.07 12.57
N THR A 88 -14.17 3.93 11.68
CA THR A 88 -12.74 4.19 11.49
C THR A 88 -12.28 5.53 12.07
N LEU A 89 -13.14 6.21 12.84
CA LEU A 89 -12.80 7.50 13.49
C LEU A 89 -11.55 7.43 14.35
N ARG A 90 -11.28 6.26 14.92
CA ARG A 90 -10.11 6.00 15.76
C ARG A 90 -8.81 6.07 14.97
N GLU A 91 -8.78 5.46 13.79
CA GLU A 91 -7.67 5.46 12.86
C GLU A 91 -7.48 6.85 12.23
N ILE A 92 -8.57 7.52 11.86
CA ILE A 92 -8.55 8.90 11.35
C ILE A 92 -7.97 9.84 12.41
N ALA A 93 -8.47 9.76 13.66
CA ALA A 93 -7.98 10.59 14.74
C ALA A 93 -6.48 10.40 15.00
N MET A 94 -5.98 9.16 14.89
CA MET A 94 -4.57 8.85 15.05
C MET A 94 -3.70 9.47 13.96
N ALA A 95 -4.11 9.37 12.69
CA ALA A 95 -3.38 9.94 11.56
C ALA A 95 -3.36 11.48 11.61
N ILE A 96 -4.50 12.11 11.92
CA ILE A 96 -4.60 13.57 12.06
C ILE A 96 -3.80 14.06 13.27
N PHE A 97 -3.85 13.35 14.40
CA PHE A 97 -3.06 13.73 15.59
C PHE A 97 -1.56 13.73 15.29
N LEU A 98 -1.06 12.70 14.54
CA LEU A 98 0.32 12.67 14.12
C LEU A 98 0.67 13.86 13.21
N ALA A 99 -0.15 14.16 12.22
CA ALA A 99 0.09 15.28 11.30
C ALA A 99 0.12 16.63 12.04
N VAL A 100 -0.80 16.85 12.98
CA VAL A 100 -0.87 18.08 13.78
C VAL A 100 0.34 18.20 14.72
N THR A 101 0.69 17.14 15.44
CA THR A 101 1.87 17.14 16.33
C THR A 101 3.16 17.32 15.57
N ALA A 102 3.28 16.73 14.37
CA ALA A 102 4.42 16.91 13.48
C ALA A 102 4.52 18.37 13.02
N LEU A 103 3.42 18.99 12.56
CA LEU A 103 3.39 20.40 12.18
C LEU A 103 3.85 21.29 13.33
N ILE A 104 3.26 21.13 14.51
CA ILE A 104 3.62 21.92 15.70
C ILE A 104 5.11 21.76 16.03
N THR A 105 5.64 20.52 16.00
CA THR A 105 7.04 20.24 16.30
C THR A 105 7.96 20.93 15.29
N VAL A 106 7.63 20.87 13.98
CA VAL A 106 8.39 21.55 12.92
C VAL A 106 8.38 23.06 13.12
N LEU A 107 7.23 23.66 13.41
CA LEU A 107 7.10 25.11 13.63
C LEU A 107 7.88 25.58 14.85
N ILE A 108 7.85 24.81 15.95
CA ILE A 108 8.66 25.10 17.14
C ILE A 108 10.15 25.06 16.78
N CYS A 109 10.61 23.99 16.11
CA CYS A 109 11.98 23.86 15.69
C CYS A 109 12.40 25.00 14.74
N ALA A 110 11.55 25.34 13.77
CA ALA A 110 11.84 26.42 12.81
C ALA A 110 12.00 27.78 13.51
N LYS A 111 11.12 28.11 14.46
CA LYS A 111 11.20 29.38 15.23
C LYS A 111 12.40 29.43 16.17
N LEU A 112 12.67 28.34 16.92
CA LEU A 112 13.77 28.30 17.88
C LEU A 112 15.15 28.36 17.22
N PHE A 113 15.29 27.76 16.05
CA PHE A 113 16.56 27.67 15.33
C PHE A 113 16.64 28.60 14.11
N HIS A 114 15.66 29.50 13.96
CA HIS A 114 15.59 30.51 12.88
C HIS A 114 15.75 29.88 11.49
N LEU A 115 15.08 28.73 11.23
CA LEU A 115 15.11 28.09 9.95
C LEU A 115 14.31 28.91 8.92
N ASN A 116 14.82 29.00 7.70
CA ASN A 116 14.02 29.56 6.62
C ASN A 116 12.93 28.57 6.16
N LYS A 117 11.98 29.06 5.35
CA LYS A 117 10.83 28.28 4.83
C LYS A 117 11.24 26.99 4.13
N GLY A 118 12.35 27.02 3.38
CA GLY A 118 12.87 25.88 2.66
C GLY A 118 13.40 24.79 3.59
N LEU A 119 14.28 25.17 4.53
CA LEU A 119 14.83 24.24 5.51
C LEU A 119 13.75 23.63 6.40
N ALA A 120 12.78 24.43 6.85
CA ALA A 120 11.67 23.95 7.68
C ALA A 120 10.78 22.94 6.93
N ALA A 121 10.43 23.21 5.69
CA ALA A 121 9.64 22.29 4.87
C ALA A 121 10.41 21.01 4.54
N GLY A 122 11.70 21.12 4.22
CA GLY A 122 12.56 19.97 3.98
C GLY A 122 12.76 19.10 5.23
N LEU A 123 12.91 19.73 6.40
CA LEU A 123 12.94 19.09 7.70
C LEU A 123 11.67 18.25 7.94
N ALA A 124 10.49 18.83 7.67
CA ALA A 124 9.22 18.11 7.77
C ALA A 124 9.19 16.91 6.81
N GLY A 125 9.52 17.13 5.53
CA GLY A 125 9.48 16.08 4.51
C GLY A 125 10.39 14.90 4.81
N GLY A 126 11.65 15.15 5.16
CA GLY A 126 12.63 14.11 5.46
C GLY A 126 12.36 13.42 6.78
N ALA A 127 12.16 14.17 7.86
CA ALA A 127 11.89 13.62 9.18
C ALA A 127 10.62 12.76 9.22
N LEU A 128 9.60 13.08 8.39
CA LEU A 128 8.37 12.30 8.27
C LEU A 128 8.41 11.26 7.13
N THR A 129 9.52 11.19 6.39
CA THR A 129 9.64 10.33 5.18
C THR A 129 8.56 10.58 4.12
N GLN A 130 8.05 11.81 4.06
CA GLN A 130 6.98 12.21 3.15
C GLN A 130 7.55 13.04 1.99
N SER A 131 7.98 12.35 0.95
CA SER A 131 8.65 12.95 -0.21
C SER A 131 7.76 13.93 -0.99
N ALA A 132 6.44 13.76 -0.92
CA ALA A 132 5.48 14.66 -1.54
C ALA A 132 5.60 16.12 -1.04
N ILE A 133 6.08 16.32 0.20
CA ILE A 133 6.33 17.65 0.77
C ILE A 133 7.35 18.44 -0.05
N ILE A 134 8.35 17.80 -0.66
CA ILE A 134 9.36 18.49 -1.48
C ILE A 134 8.67 19.28 -2.60
N GLY A 135 7.75 18.64 -3.30
CA GLY A 135 7.02 19.26 -4.40
C GLY A 135 5.99 20.28 -3.94
N THR A 136 5.14 19.93 -2.96
CA THR A 136 4.09 20.83 -2.48
C THR A 136 4.65 22.08 -1.80
N ALA A 137 5.76 21.96 -1.06
CA ALA A 137 6.49 23.11 -0.52
C ALA A 137 7.18 23.92 -1.62
N GLY A 138 7.79 23.24 -2.61
CA GLY A 138 8.41 23.90 -3.77
C GLY A 138 7.41 24.76 -4.56
N ASP A 139 6.20 24.24 -4.76
CA ASP A 139 5.10 24.97 -5.40
C ASP A 139 4.63 26.18 -4.56
N ALA A 140 4.51 25.99 -3.25
CA ALA A 140 4.13 27.06 -2.33
C ALA A 140 5.19 28.19 -2.32
N ILE A 141 6.48 27.83 -2.27
CA ILE A 141 7.61 28.79 -2.34
C ILE A 141 7.59 29.55 -3.65
N ALA A 142 7.33 28.90 -4.79
CA ALA A 142 7.29 29.55 -6.09
C ALA A 142 6.20 30.66 -6.21
N ARG A 143 5.18 30.59 -5.36
CA ARG A 143 4.06 31.55 -5.34
C ARG A 143 4.19 32.65 -4.29
N LEU A 144 5.29 32.71 -3.54
CA LEU A 144 5.52 33.79 -2.55
C LEU A 144 5.83 35.16 -3.18
N GLY A 145 5.92 35.26 -4.50
CA GLY A 145 6.27 36.52 -5.17
C GLY A 145 7.72 36.96 -4.98
N LEU A 146 8.60 36.05 -4.55
CA LEU A 146 10.02 36.31 -4.33
C LEU A 146 10.82 36.33 -5.64
N PRO A 147 11.99 37.01 -5.69
CA PRO A 147 12.91 36.93 -6.82
C PRO A 147 13.29 35.49 -7.17
N ALA A 148 13.48 35.20 -8.46
CA ALA A 148 13.73 33.83 -8.95
C ALA A 148 14.92 33.13 -8.26
N ASP A 149 15.97 33.86 -7.94
CA ASP A 149 17.15 33.32 -7.24
C ASP A 149 16.82 32.90 -5.79
N GLN A 150 15.98 33.67 -5.09
CA GLN A 150 15.53 33.32 -3.74
C GLN A 150 14.61 32.10 -3.76
N VAL A 151 13.68 32.02 -4.73
CA VAL A 151 12.82 30.85 -4.94
C VAL A 151 13.67 29.61 -5.15
N LYS A 152 14.68 29.70 -6.05
CA LYS A 152 15.61 28.61 -6.34
C LYS A 152 16.40 28.18 -5.09
N SER A 153 16.89 29.15 -4.31
CA SER A 153 17.60 28.90 -3.06
C SER A 153 16.71 28.16 -2.06
N LEU A 154 15.49 28.63 -1.78
CA LEU A 154 14.58 28.00 -0.85
C LEU A 154 14.16 26.60 -1.30
N GLN A 155 13.92 26.39 -2.60
CA GLN A 155 13.63 25.05 -3.13
C GLN A 155 14.82 24.09 -2.99
N SER A 156 16.04 24.60 -3.13
CA SER A 156 17.25 23.85 -2.83
C SER A 156 17.31 23.44 -1.37
N ASP A 157 17.04 24.37 -0.46
CA ASP A 157 17.03 24.11 0.98
C ASP A 157 16.00 23.03 1.38
N VAL A 158 14.82 22.99 0.72
CA VAL A 158 13.85 21.89 0.91
C VAL A 158 14.49 20.54 0.62
N ALA A 159 15.16 20.41 -0.53
CA ALA A 159 15.75 19.14 -0.94
C ALA A 159 16.89 18.71 -0.01
N ILE A 160 17.71 19.67 0.42
CA ILE A 160 18.86 19.43 1.31
C ILE A 160 18.41 18.97 2.68
N ALA A 161 17.50 19.73 3.30
CA ALA A 161 16.98 19.39 4.62
C ALA A 161 16.23 18.05 4.58
N TYR A 162 15.50 17.77 3.50
CA TYR A 162 14.89 16.46 3.26
C TYR A 162 15.94 15.35 3.27
N ALA A 163 17.00 15.46 2.47
CA ALA A 163 18.02 14.41 2.35
C ALA A 163 18.73 14.13 3.68
N VAL A 164 19.09 15.18 4.40
CA VAL A 164 19.79 15.08 5.70
C VAL A 164 18.92 14.40 6.75
N THR A 165 17.62 14.71 6.79
CA THR A 165 16.71 14.22 7.84
C THR A 165 16.04 12.91 7.50
N TYR A 166 15.95 12.53 6.22
CA TYR A 166 15.30 11.30 5.74
C TYR A 166 15.93 10.03 6.31
N VAL A 167 17.27 10.02 6.45
CA VAL A 167 17.99 8.86 6.99
C VAL A 167 17.48 8.50 8.38
N PHE A 168 17.48 9.49 9.29
CA PHE A 168 16.96 9.23 10.63
C PHE A 168 15.44 9.14 10.66
N GLY A 169 14.75 9.84 9.77
CA GLY A 169 13.30 9.72 9.56
C GLY A 169 12.86 8.27 9.38
N SER A 170 13.55 7.53 8.51
CA SER A 170 13.29 6.13 8.26
C SER A 170 13.73 5.22 9.42
N LEU A 171 14.98 5.35 9.89
CA LEU A 171 15.51 4.56 11.00
C LEU A 171 14.72 4.77 12.30
N GLY A 172 14.42 6.03 12.64
CA GLY A 172 13.71 6.40 13.86
C GLY A 172 12.30 5.80 13.89
N ALA A 173 11.61 5.75 12.76
CA ALA A 173 10.31 5.09 12.66
C ALA A 173 10.41 3.58 12.94
N ILE A 174 11.41 2.91 12.36
CA ILE A 174 11.67 1.49 12.63
C ILE A 174 11.98 1.28 14.13
N ILE A 175 12.88 2.09 14.69
CA ILE A 175 13.26 1.98 16.11
C ILE A 175 12.03 2.15 17.02
N VAL A 176 11.22 3.16 16.79
CA VAL A 176 10.04 3.43 17.63
C VAL A 176 8.97 2.34 17.44
N CYS A 177 8.57 2.05 16.21
CA CYS A 177 7.43 1.17 15.96
C CYS A 177 7.76 -0.32 16.18
N VAL A 178 8.99 -0.74 15.89
CA VAL A 178 9.39 -2.16 15.92
C VAL A 178 10.08 -2.56 17.23
N ASN A 179 10.72 -1.60 17.93
CA ASN A 179 11.49 -1.93 19.14
C ASN A 179 10.96 -1.24 20.42
N ILE A 180 10.64 0.06 20.37
CA ILE A 180 10.20 0.81 21.55
C ILE A 180 8.73 0.50 21.88
N LEU A 181 7.84 0.56 20.89
CA LEU A 181 6.40 0.34 21.09
C LEU A 181 6.09 -1.03 21.73
N PRO A 182 6.63 -2.17 21.28
CA PRO A 182 6.36 -3.45 21.91
C PRO A 182 6.81 -3.49 23.38
N LYS A 183 7.99 -2.91 23.68
CA LYS A 183 8.50 -2.81 25.06
C LYS A 183 7.61 -1.91 25.92
N PHE A 184 7.16 -0.79 25.38
CA PHE A 184 6.23 0.12 26.06
C PHE A 184 4.88 -0.53 26.34
N MET A 185 4.38 -1.37 25.41
CA MET A 185 3.13 -2.11 25.57
C MET A 185 3.27 -3.35 26.49
N GLY A 186 4.51 -3.78 26.78
CA GLY A 186 4.75 -5.04 27.52
C GLY A 186 4.37 -6.31 26.74
N GLN A 187 4.22 -6.21 25.42
CA GLN A 187 3.84 -7.32 24.54
C GLN A 187 4.79 -7.39 23.35
N SER A 188 5.26 -8.57 22.96
CA SER A 188 5.96 -8.72 21.68
C SER A 188 4.96 -8.55 20.51
N LEU A 189 5.44 -8.10 19.35
CA LEU A 189 4.57 -7.99 18.15
C LEU A 189 4.01 -9.35 17.75
N ARG A 190 4.79 -10.42 17.93
CA ARG A 190 4.36 -11.77 17.61
C ARG A 190 3.26 -12.26 18.55
N ASP A 191 3.45 -12.13 19.88
CA ASP A 191 2.44 -12.56 20.84
C ASP A 191 1.14 -11.78 20.71
N ALA A 192 1.26 -10.45 20.51
CA ALA A 192 0.11 -9.60 20.25
C ALA A 192 -0.63 -9.99 18.96
N SER A 193 0.10 -10.40 17.92
CA SER A 193 -0.52 -10.88 16.67
C SER A 193 -1.22 -12.21 16.87
N ILE A 194 -0.62 -13.16 17.59
CA ILE A 194 -1.25 -14.44 17.93
C ILE A 194 -2.54 -14.22 18.72
N GLU A 195 -2.54 -13.29 19.69
CA GLU A 195 -3.74 -12.92 20.44
C GLU A 195 -4.85 -12.39 19.52
N ALA A 196 -4.50 -11.41 18.65
CA ALA A 196 -5.45 -10.86 17.70
C ALA A 196 -5.94 -11.87 16.66
N GLU A 197 -5.07 -12.79 16.20
CA GLU A 197 -5.46 -13.88 15.30
C GLU A 197 -6.40 -14.87 15.98
N ARG A 198 -6.20 -15.16 17.27
CA ARG A 198 -7.11 -16.01 18.04
C ARG A 198 -8.50 -15.39 18.16
N GLU A 199 -8.58 -14.08 18.40
CA GLU A 199 -9.86 -13.35 18.41
C GLU A 199 -10.54 -13.40 17.04
N LEU A 200 -9.76 -13.32 15.94
CA LEU A 200 -10.27 -13.34 14.56
C LEU A 200 -10.55 -14.75 14.03
N SER A 201 -9.88 -15.78 14.55
CA SER A 201 -9.90 -17.15 14.01
C SER A 201 -10.86 -18.11 14.72
N ALA A 202 -11.57 -17.64 15.72
CA ALA A 202 -12.45 -18.50 16.53
C ALA A 202 -11.76 -19.80 17.02
N GLY A 203 -10.43 -19.72 17.32
CA GLY A 203 -9.65 -20.82 17.91
C GLY A 203 -8.75 -21.62 16.96
N SER A 204 -8.67 -21.29 15.67
CA SER A 204 -7.74 -21.97 14.75
C SER A 204 -6.28 -21.54 14.99
N PRO A 205 -5.27 -22.44 14.88
CA PRO A 205 -3.87 -22.09 15.12
C PRO A 205 -3.32 -21.15 14.06
N ALA A 206 -2.65 -20.07 14.48
CA ALA A 206 -1.97 -19.11 13.64
C ALA A 206 -0.64 -19.67 13.08
N LEU A 207 -0.31 -19.29 11.84
CA LEU A 207 0.97 -19.60 11.20
C LEU A 207 1.94 -18.40 11.33
N GLY A 208 3.23 -18.69 11.49
CA GLY A 208 4.30 -17.69 11.51
C GLY A 208 4.72 -17.22 10.11
N ALA A 209 5.52 -16.13 10.04
CA ALA A 209 6.09 -15.66 8.79
C ALA A 209 6.97 -16.73 8.14
N GLY A 210 6.80 -16.95 6.85
CA GLY A 210 7.49 -18.00 6.11
C GLY A 210 7.04 -19.42 6.44
N GLN A 211 6.11 -19.59 7.38
CA GLN A 211 5.50 -20.89 7.65
C GLN A 211 4.32 -21.09 6.69
N ILE A 212 4.39 -22.17 5.95
CA ILE A 212 3.28 -22.69 5.17
C ILE A 212 2.84 -24.00 5.79
N ARG A 213 1.55 -24.29 5.76
CA ARG A 213 1.10 -25.63 6.19
C ARG A 213 1.77 -26.66 5.29
N ALA A 214 2.40 -27.66 5.87
CA ALA A 214 3.01 -28.77 5.14
C ALA A 214 1.99 -29.49 4.24
N LEU A 215 0.72 -29.41 4.62
CA LEU A 215 -0.39 -29.98 3.87
C LEU A 215 -1.18 -28.84 3.22
N PRO A 216 -1.35 -28.86 1.89
CA PRO A 216 -2.14 -27.85 1.19
C PRO A 216 -3.57 -27.85 1.72
N GLU A 217 -4.16 -26.66 1.81
CA GLU A 217 -5.51 -26.49 2.35
C GLU A 217 -6.59 -26.98 1.37
N LEU A 218 -6.32 -26.83 0.07
CA LEU A 218 -7.17 -27.27 -1.02
C LEU A 218 -6.45 -28.33 -1.81
N VAL A 219 -7.14 -29.43 -2.13
CA VAL A 219 -6.63 -30.52 -2.95
C VAL A 219 -7.70 -31.02 -3.90
N GLY A 220 -7.28 -31.51 -5.08
CA GLY A 220 -8.11 -32.28 -6.00
C GLY A 220 -7.62 -33.73 -6.02
N ARG A 221 -8.53 -34.69 -5.95
CA ARG A 221 -8.24 -36.12 -6.04
C ARG A 221 -9.34 -36.83 -6.81
N ALA A 222 -8.97 -37.89 -7.50
CA ALA A 222 -9.93 -38.73 -8.20
C ALA A 222 -10.14 -40.05 -7.47
N TYR A 223 -11.40 -40.48 -7.41
CA TYR A 223 -11.81 -41.69 -6.72
C TYR A 223 -12.80 -42.49 -7.56
N LYS A 224 -12.78 -43.82 -7.39
CA LYS A 224 -13.89 -44.68 -7.83
C LYS A 224 -14.95 -44.75 -6.74
N ILE A 225 -16.19 -44.56 -7.13
CA ILE A 225 -17.33 -44.63 -6.20
C ILE A 225 -17.59 -46.07 -5.79
N ASP A 226 -17.65 -46.28 -4.48
CA ASP A 226 -18.02 -47.52 -3.84
C ASP A 226 -19.15 -47.26 -2.81
N VAL A 227 -18.81 -46.86 -1.59
CA VAL A 227 -19.77 -46.66 -0.48
C VAL A 227 -20.79 -45.53 -0.74
N SER A 228 -20.44 -44.58 -1.61
CA SER A 228 -21.33 -43.49 -1.99
C SER A 228 -22.27 -43.80 -3.16
N ALA A 229 -22.26 -45.03 -3.68
CA ALA A 229 -23.18 -45.45 -4.73
C ALA A 229 -24.65 -45.37 -4.23
N GLY A 230 -25.53 -44.89 -5.11
CA GLY A 230 -26.92 -44.67 -4.79
C GLY A 230 -27.24 -43.31 -4.13
N LYS A 231 -26.24 -42.52 -3.73
CA LYS A 231 -26.45 -41.16 -3.22
C LYS A 231 -26.37 -40.14 -4.34
N THR A 232 -27.10 -39.04 -4.21
CA THR A 232 -26.97 -37.90 -5.13
C THR A 232 -25.69 -37.11 -4.85
N VAL A 233 -25.17 -36.39 -5.84
CA VAL A 233 -24.03 -35.50 -5.71
C VAL A 233 -24.23 -34.55 -4.52
N LYS A 234 -25.40 -33.89 -4.46
CA LYS A 234 -25.76 -32.99 -3.36
C LYS A 234 -25.75 -33.67 -1.99
N ALA A 235 -26.24 -34.90 -1.90
CA ALA A 235 -26.25 -35.65 -0.63
C ALA A 235 -24.82 -35.94 -0.14
N VAL A 236 -23.91 -36.31 -1.05
CA VAL A 236 -22.51 -36.57 -0.75
C VAL A 236 -21.79 -35.29 -0.28
N GLU A 237 -21.95 -34.19 -1.01
CA GLU A 237 -21.34 -32.90 -0.67
C GLU A 237 -21.85 -32.39 0.69
N THR A 238 -23.17 -32.50 0.93
CA THR A 238 -23.77 -32.12 2.22
C THR A 238 -23.26 -32.97 3.38
N GLN A 239 -23.08 -34.27 3.16
CA GLN A 239 -22.50 -35.16 4.17
C GLN A 239 -21.10 -34.69 4.61
N HIS A 240 -20.35 -34.07 3.73
CA HIS A 240 -19.02 -33.48 4.00
C HIS A 240 -19.10 -31.96 4.27
N GLN A 241 -20.25 -31.43 4.72
CA GLN A 241 -20.47 -30.05 5.14
C GLN A 241 -20.15 -29.01 4.04
N ASP A 242 -20.32 -29.38 2.76
CA ASP A 242 -19.97 -28.56 1.60
C ASP A 242 -18.49 -28.10 1.57
N MET A 243 -17.62 -28.85 2.21
CA MET A 243 -16.17 -28.61 2.19
C MET A 243 -15.47 -29.27 1.02
N LEU A 244 -16.17 -30.05 0.21
CA LEU A 244 -15.71 -30.61 -1.05
C LEU A 244 -16.80 -30.44 -2.13
N THR A 245 -16.38 -30.50 -3.39
CA THR A 245 -17.22 -30.40 -4.57
C THR A 245 -16.84 -31.49 -5.53
N ILE A 246 -17.83 -32.20 -6.12
CA ILE A 246 -17.62 -33.13 -7.20
C ILE A 246 -17.61 -32.34 -8.50
N GLU A 247 -16.42 -32.15 -9.08
CA GLU A 247 -16.22 -31.30 -10.27
C GLU A 247 -16.41 -32.05 -11.58
N ARG A 248 -16.26 -33.36 -11.58
CA ARG A 248 -16.43 -34.20 -12.76
C ARG A 248 -16.81 -35.63 -12.38
N ILE A 249 -17.62 -36.25 -13.21
CA ILE A 249 -18.00 -37.66 -13.11
C ILE A 249 -17.71 -38.32 -14.45
N ARG A 250 -17.10 -39.50 -14.44
CA ARG A 250 -16.92 -40.36 -15.61
C ARG A 250 -17.57 -41.71 -15.35
N ARG A 251 -18.55 -42.07 -16.20
CA ARG A 251 -19.28 -43.35 -16.16
C ARG A 251 -19.09 -44.05 -17.47
N ASP A 252 -18.58 -45.28 -17.47
CA ASP A 252 -18.31 -46.10 -18.66
C ASP A 252 -17.51 -45.33 -19.71
N GLY A 253 -16.49 -44.58 -19.29
CA GLY A 253 -15.64 -43.78 -20.14
C GLY A 253 -16.25 -42.47 -20.67
N LYS A 254 -17.52 -42.17 -20.34
CA LYS A 254 -18.19 -40.93 -20.76
C LYS A 254 -18.22 -39.91 -19.62
N ALA A 255 -17.84 -38.67 -19.92
CA ALA A 255 -17.93 -37.56 -18.96
C ALA A 255 -19.39 -37.15 -18.77
N LEU A 256 -19.82 -37.03 -17.53
CA LEU A 256 -21.11 -36.53 -17.09
C LEU A 256 -20.92 -35.22 -16.34
N GLU A 257 -21.82 -34.28 -16.53
CA GLU A 257 -21.84 -33.04 -15.74
C GLU A 257 -22.43 -33.35 -14.34
N PRO A 258 -21.73 -32.98 -13.25
CA PRO A 258 -22.20 -33.26 -11.90
C PRO A 258 -23.34 -32.32 -11.51
N THR A 259 -24.56 -32.70 -11.85
CA THR A 259 -25.76 -31.98 -11.37
C THR A 259 -26.11 -32.41 -9.94
N PRO A 260 -26.70 -31.53 -9.10
CA PRO A 260 -27.02 -31.83 -7.69
C PRO A 260 -27.85 -33.12 -7.49
N ASP A 261 -28.74 -33.40 -8.42
CA ASP A 261 -29.67 -34.54 -8.35
C ASP A 261 -29.15 -35.82 -9.03
N LEU A 262 -27.95 -35.73 -9.66
CA LEU A 262 -27.36 -36.89 -10.32
C LEU A 262 -26.99 -37.93 -9.27
N THR A 263 -27.52 -39.15 -9.44
CA THR A 263 -27.19 -40.29 -8.56
C THR A 263 -25.89 -40.93 -8.98
N LEU A 264 -24.93 -41.04 -8.06
CA LEU A 264 -23.66 -41.74 -8.24
C LEU A 264 -23.90 -43.25 -8.33
N GLN A 265 -23.20 -43.91 -9.27
CA GLN A 265 -23.25 -45.35 -9.45
C GLN A 265 -21.93 -45.99 -9.03
N LEU A 266 -21.99 -47.28 -8.74
CA LEU A 266 -20.80 -48.07 -8.44
C LEU A 266 -19.82 -48.01 -9.60
N ASN A 267 -18.53 -47.82 -9.30
CA ASN A 267 -17.44 -47.61 -10.25
C ASN A 267 -17.47 -46.31 -11.06
N ASP A 268 -18.37 -45.35 -10.78
CA ASP A 268 -18.19 -44.01 -11.32
C ASP A 268 -16.82 -43.47 -10.87
N GLU A 269 -16.10 -42.85 -11.80
CA GLU A 269 -14.86 -42.14 -11.50
C GLU A 269 -15.20 -40.68 -11.28
N VAL A 270 -14.89 -40.16 -10.09
CA VAL A 270 -15.22 -38.80 -9.72
C VAL A 270 -13.96 -38.01 -9.40
N LEU A 271 -13.89 -36.75 -9.89
CA LEU A 271 -12.91 -35.79 -9.46
C LEU A 271 -13.54 -34.94 -8.36
N VAL A 272 -12.94 -35.01 -7.17
CA VAL A 272 -13.36 -34.28 -6.00
C VAL A 272 -12.34 -33.21 -5.67
N VAL A 273 -12.77 -31.98 -5.54
CA VAL A 273 -11.94 -30.83 -5.19
C VAL A 273 -12.49 -30.20 -3.92
N GLY A 274 -11.64 -29.81 -3.01
CA GLY A 274 -12.10 -29.17 -1.78
C GLY A 274 -11.05 -29.09 -0.69
N ARG A 275 -11.51 -28.84 0.53
CA ARG A 275 -10.65 -28.83 1.69
C ARG A 275 -10.09 -30.23 1.93
N ARG A 276 -8.77 -30.28 2.15
CA ARG A 276 -8.03 -31.54 2.27
C ARG A 276 -8.68 -32.52 3.24
N GLU A 277 -9.12 -32.04 4.40
CA GLU A 277 -9.77 -32.89 5.43
C GLU A 277 -11.01 -33.61 4.88
N ALA A 278 -11.86 -32.89 4.15
CA ALA A 278 -13.06 -33.46 3.56
C ALA A 278 -12.75 -34.41 2.40
N VAL A 279 -11.78 -34.04 1.54
CA VAL A 279 -11.35 -34.90 0.42
C VAL A 279 -10.70 -36.19 0.89
N VAL A 280 -9.88 -36.15 1.95
CA VAL A 280 -9.30 -37.33 2.59
C VAL A 280 -10.36 -38.18 3.27
N ALA A 281 -11.30 -37.56 3.99
CA ALA A 281 -12.42 -38.29 4.62
C ALA A 281 -13.32 -38.98 3.58
N PHE A 282 -13.57 -38.31 2.43
CA PHE A 282 -14.25 -38.94 1.30
C PHE A 282 -13.48 -40.15 0.77
N GLY A 283 -12.16 -40.01 0.61
CA GLY A 283 -11.30 -41.07 0.10
C GLY A 283 -11.09 -42.24 1.04
N ALA A 284 -11.36 -42.08 2.34
CA ALA A 284 -11.29 -43.18 3.29
C ALA A 284 -12.30 -44.32 2.98
N ASN A 285 -13.31 -44.02 2.18
CA ASN A 285 -14.38 -44.93 1.77
C ASN A 285 -14.39 -45.18 0.23
N GLY A 286 -13.28 -44.89 -0.46
CA GLY A 286 -13.20 -45.06 -1.90
C GLY A 286 -11.78 -45.36 -2.39
N ASN A 287 -11.67 -45.96 -3.57
CA ASN A 287 -10.39 -46.28 -4.19
C ASN A 287 -9.86 -45.07 -4.96
N GLU A 288 -8.76 -44.46 -4.49
CA GLU A 288 -8.07 -43.38 -5.19
C GLU A 288 -7.50 -43.86 -6.54
N ILE A 289 -7.68 -43.07 -7.58
CA ILE A 289 -7.19 -43.35 -8.94
C ILE A 289 -5.87 -42.63 -9.12
N ALA A 290 -4.79 -43.39 -9.37
CA ALA A 290 -3.45 -42.82 -9.50
C ALA A 290 -3.19 -42.11 -10.83
N ASN A 291 -3.90 -42.46 -11.89
CA ASN A 291 -3.68 -41.94 -13.26
C ASN A 291 -4.95 -41.21 -13.73
N VAL A 292 -4.89 -39.87 -13.81
CA VAL A 292 -6.05 -38.99 -13.96
C VAL A 292 -6.01 -38.16 -15.23
N GLU A 293 -5.21 -38.57 -16.24
CA GLU A 293 -4.96 -37.79 -17.46
C GLU A 293 -6.25 -37.36 -18.20
N ASP A 294 -7.33 -38.16 -18.10
CA ASP A 294 -8.61 -37.84 -18.76
C ASP A 294 -9.69 -37.19 -17.88
N VAL A 295 -9.43 -37.03 -16.60
CA VAL A 295 -10.43 -36.46 -15.63
C VAL A 295 -10.08 -35.02 -15.28
N GLY A 296 -9.08 -34.41 -15.93
CA GLY A 296 -8.60 -33.08 -15.62
C GLY A 296 -9.66 -31.99 -15.81
N VAL A 297 -9.97 -31.26 -14.74
CA VAL A 297 -10.74 -30.01 -14.79
C VAL A 297 -9.77 -28.85 -14.64
N VAL A 298 -9.91 -27.85 -15.51
CA VAL A 298 -9.14 -26.61 -15.40
C VAL A 298 -9.71 -25.80 -14.27
N MET A 299 -8.93 -25.64 -13.20
CA MET A 299 -9.21 -24.71 -12.12
C MET A 299 -8.49 -23.41 -12.39
N GLN A 300 -9.07 -22.30 -11.95
CA GLN A 300 -8.47 -20.99 -12.10
C GLN A 300 -8.68 -20.14 -10.86
N THR A 301 -7.90 -19.08 -10.79
CA THR A 301 -8.12 -18.00 -9.84
C THR A 301 -8.73 -16.79 -10.55
N ARG A 302 -9.65 -16.08 -9.88
CA ARG A 302 -10.17 -14.79 -10.30
C ARG A 302 -10.20 -13.82 -9.14
N ASP A 303 -9.79 -12.60 -9.43
CA ASP A 303 -9.83 -11.51 -8.48
C ASP A 303 -11.15 -10.75 -8.61
N GLY A 304 -11.91 -10.72 -7.51
CA GLY A 304 -13.14 -9.95 -7.39
C GLY A 304 -12.99 -8.81 -6.42
N VAL A 305 -13.44 -7.62 -6.80
CA VAL A 305 -13.50 -6.48 -5.88
C VAL A 305 -14.80 -6.53 -5.10
N PHE A 306 -14.68 -6.54 -3.78
CA PHE A 306 -15.83 -6.61 -2.89
C PHE A 306 -16.57 -5.27 -2.84
N THR A 307 -17.79 -5.24 -3.39
CA THR A 307 -18.64 -4.04 -3.42
C THR A 307 -20.11 -4.32 -3.14
N ARG A 308 -20.44 -5.54 -2.68
CA ARG A 308 -21.82 -5.96 -2.44
C ARG A 308 -22.49 -5.04 -1.44
N LYS A 309 -23.60 -4.42 -1.87
CA LYS A 309 -24.38 -3.50 -1.04
C LYS A 309 -24.90 -4.21 0.22
N GLY A 310 -24.84 -3.50 1.35
CA GLY A 310 -25.30 -4.02 2.64
C GLY A 310 -24.30 -4.93 3.37
N MET A 311 -23.18 -5.30 2.75
CA MET A 311 -22.18 -6.20 3.35
C MET A 311 -20.87 -5.50 3.75
N ASN A 312 -20.79 -4.18 3.68
CA ASN A 312 -19.61 -3.45 4.14
C ASN A 312 -19.40 -3.65 5.66
N HIS A 313 -18.17 -3.92 6.08
CA HIS A 313 -17.79 -4.27 7.46
C HIS A 313 -18.39 -5.58 7.98
N THR A 314 -18.84 -6.46 7.10
CA THR A 314 -19.32 -7.80 7.46
C THR A 314 -18.12 -8.74 7.59
N THR A 315 -18.14 -9.65 8.56
CA THR A 315 -17.11 -10.67 8.70
C THR A 315 -17.18 -11.69 7.56
N ILE A 316 -16.06 -12.35 7.25
CA ILE A 316 -16.02 -13.42 6.24
C ILE A 316 -17.04 -14.52 6.59
N ALA A 317 -17.14 -14.89 7.89
CA ALA A 317 -18.11 -15.87 8.34
C ALA A 317 -19.55 -15.42 8.06
N ALA A 318 -19.92 -14.20 8.49
CA ALA A 318 -21.26 -13.68 8.27
C ALA A 318 -21.57 -13.46 6.78
N ALA A 319 -20.61 -13.02 5.98
CA ALA A 319 -20.75 -12.91 4.53
C ALA A 319 -21.03 -14.29 3.89
N ARG A 320 -20.39 -15.34 4.41
CA ARG A 320 -20.59 -16.71 3.95
C ARG A 320 -21.97 -17.26 4.30
N GLU A 321 -22.55 -16.88 5.43
CA GLU A 321 -23.90 -17.30 5.83
C GLU A 321 -24.99 -16.65 4.98
N VAL A 322 -24.82 -15.39 4.61
CA VAL A 322 -25.80 -14.62 3.81
C VAL A 322 -25.76 -15.01 2.32
N VAL A 323 -24.62 -15.53 1.84
CA VAL A 323 -24.48 -15.99 0.45
C VAL A 323 -25.10 -17.38 0.32
N ASP A 324 -26.05 -17.51 -0.59
CA ASP A 324 -26.75 -18.76 -0.87
C ASP A 324 -25.76 -19.92 -1.16
N ARG A 325 -26.14 -21.13 -0.76
CA ARG A 325 -25.33 -22.33 -0.95
C ARG A 325 -24.94 -22.54 -2.42
N ASP A 326 -25.89 -22.38 -3.33
CA ASP A 326 -25.66 -22.55 -4.77
C ASP A 326 -24.66 -21.52 -5.32
N MET A 327 -24.59 -20.34 -4.72
CA MET A 327 -23.62 -19.31 -5.07
C MET A 327 -22.20 -19.61 -4.54
N ARG A 328 -22.07 -20.39 -3.48
CA ARG A 328 -20.79 -20.79 -2.86
C ARG A 328 -20.23 -22.09 -3.38
N HIS A 329 -21.06 -22.89 -4.06
CA HIS A 329 -20.70 -24.22 -4.56
C HIS A 329 -19.47 -24.15 -5.47
N GLY A 330 -18.45 -24.96 -5.22
CA GLY A 330 -17.20 -25.02 -6.00
C GLY A 330 -16.28 -23.81 -5.89
N VAL A 331 -16.52 -22.91 -4.91
CA VAL A 331 -15.76 -21.65 -4.76
C VAL A 331 -15.02 -21.64 -3.43
N TYR A 332 -13.72 -21.35 -3.52
CA TYR A 332 -12.83 -21.22 -2.37
C TYR A 332 -12.13 -19.86 -2.38
N ILE A 333 -12.01 -19.21 -1.22
CA ILE A 333 -11.21 -17.99 -1.07
C ILE A 333 -9.76 -18.42 -0.89
N GLN A 334 -8.88 -18.00 -1.80
CA GLN A 334 -7.45 -18.30 -1.77
C GLN A 334 -6.67 -17.19 -1.08
N SER A 335 -6.97 -15.92 -1.38
CA SER A 335 -6.35 -14.76 -0.77
C SER A 335 -7.31 -13.58 -0.69
N ALA A 336 -7.01 -12.63 0.18
CA ALA A 336 -7.68 -11.35 0.23
C ALA A 336 -6.65 -10.24 0.45
N SER A 337 -6.90 -9.05 -0.10
CA SER A 337 -6.03 -7.89 0.09
C SER A 337 -6.84 -6.60 0.21
N ARG A 338 -6.31 -5.64 0.98
CA ARG A 338 -6.84 -4.29 1.14
C ARG A 338 -5.76 -3.27 0.79
N ALA A 339 -6.06 -2.39 -0.15
CA ALA A 339 -5.08 -1.41 -0.65
C ALA A 339 -3.72 -2.06 -1.05
N GLY A 340 -3.77 -3.25 -1.68
CA GLY A 340 -2.58 -3.98 -2.11
C GLY A 340 -1.82 -4.72 -0.99
N GLN A 341 -2.28 -4.66 0.26
CA GLN A 341 -1.68 -5.36 1.39
C GLN A 341 -2.49 -6.62 1.74
N PRO A 342 -1.85 -7.75 2.07
CA PRO A 342 -2.56 -8.99 2.38
C PRO A 342 -3.44 -8.84 3.62
N LEU A 343 -4.68 -9.37 3.53
CA LEU A 343 -5.60 -9.49 4.66
C LEU A 343 -5.58 -10.93 5.20
N PRO A 344 -5.69 -11.11 6.52
CA PRO A 344 -5.88 -12.44 7.09
C PRO A 344 -7.24 -13.01 6.67
N ILE A 345 -7.26 -14.25 6.13
CA ILE A 345 -8.51 -14.94 5.76
C ILE A 345 -9.01 -15.73 6.97
N LEU A 346 -9.56 -15.02 7.94
CA LEU A 346 -10.10 -15.59 9.17
C LEU A 346 -11.61 -15.33 9.26
N PRO A 347 -12.39 -16.18 9.94
CA PRO A 347 -13.84 -16.03 10.02
C PRO A 347 -14.31 -14.65 10.46
N GLU A 348 -13.61 -14.05 11.43
CA GLU A 348 -13.95 -12.74 12.01
C GLU A 348 -13.30 -11.55 11.28
N THR A 349 -12.53 -11.80 10.21
CA THR A 349 -11.98 -10.70 9.39
C THR A 349 -13.10 -9.95 8.70
N LYS A 350 -13.17 -8.65 8.94
CA LYS A 350 -14.17 -7.76 8.33
C LYS A 350 -13.77 -7.38 6.93
N LEU A 351 -14.67 -7.61 5.98
CA LEU A 351 -14.54 -7.17 4.61
C LEU A 351 -15.05 -5.74 4.45
N GLU A 352 -14.35 -4.95 3.66
CA GLU A 352 -14.72 -3.58 3.31
C GLU A 352 -14.82 -3.41 1.81
N HIS A 353 -15.63 -2.45 1.37
CA HIS A 353 -15.73 -2.13 -0.05
C HIS A 353 -14.37 -1.72 -0.61
N GLY A 354 -13.97 -2.35 -1.70
CA GLY A 354 -12.65 -2.17 -2.31
C GLY A 354 -11.63 -3.26 -1.96
N ASP A 355 -11.94 -4.17 -1.02
CA ASP A 355 -11.11 -5.34 -0.79
C ASP A 355 -11.10 -6.22 -2.04
N VAL A 356 -9.94 -6.73 -2.40
CA VAL A 356 -9.78 -7.68 -3.49
C VAL A 356 -9.74 -9.08 -2.91
N ILE A 357 -10.64 -9.94 -3.37
CA ILE A 357 -10.75 -11.34 -2.95
C ILE A 357 -10.38 -12.21 -4.15
N THR A 358 -9.38 -13.06 -4.00
CA THR A 358 -9.00 -14.06 -4.99
C THR A 358 -9.80 -15.33 -4.75
N PHE A 359 -10.69 -15.64 -5.67
CA PHE A 359 -11.48 -16.86 -5.68
C PHE A 359 -10.78 -17.94 -6.48
N TYR A 360 -10.80 -19.17 -5.99
CA TYR A 360 -10.32 -20.38 -6.64
C TYR A 360 -11.48 -21.32 -6.90
N GLY A 361 -11.55 -21.89 -8.11
CA GLY A 361 -12.61 -22.80 -8.52
C GLY A 361 -12.62 -23.03 -10.03
N SER A 362 -13.67 -23.67 -10.54
CA SER A 362 -13.87 -23.80 -11.97
C SER A 362 -14.09 -22.43 -12.63
N PRO A 363 -13.87 -22.27 -13.95
CA PRO A 363 -14.12 -21.01 -14.67
C PRO A 363 -15.53 -20.46 -14.47
N LYS A 364 -16.53 -21.34 -14.40
CA LYS A 364 -17.95 -20.99 -14.20
C LYS A 364 -18.20 -20.52 -12.77
N ASP A 365 -17.64 -21.22 -11.79
CA ASP A 365 -17.87 -20.97 -10.37
C ASP A 365 -17.14 -19.71 -9.90
N THR A 366 -15.88 -19.53 -10.32
CA THR A 366 -15.13 -18.30 -10.00
C THR A 366 -15.79 -17.06 -10.59
N LYS A 367 -16.34 -17.13 -11.81
CA LYS A 367 -17.11 -16.03 -12.40
C LYS A 367 -18.35 -15.70 -11.56
N ARG A 368 -19.13 -16.73 -11.20
CA ARG A 368 -20.32 -16.58 -10.34
C ARG A 368 -20.00 -15.94 -9.00
N ALA A 369 -18.88 -16.36 -8.38
CA ALA A 369 -18.44 -15.82 -7.11
C ALA A 369 -18.04 -14.35 -7.20
N VAL A 370 -17.32 -13.98 -8.25
CA VAL A 370 -16.91 -12.59 -8.50
C VAL A 370 -18.14 -11.71 -8.74
N ASP A 371 -19.08 -12.15 -9.59
CA ASP A 371 -20.34 -11.41 -9.86
C ASP A 371 -21.17 -11.24 -8.57
N ALA A 372 -21.12 -12.21 -7.66
CA ALA A 372 -21.80 -12.14 -6.36
C ALA A 372 -21.08 -11.22 -5.35
N ALA A 373 -19.74 -11.17 -5.37
CA ALA A 373 -18.95 -10.31 -4.50
C ALA A 373 -18.98 -8.85 -4.92
N GLY A 374 -19.08 -8.59 -6.23
CA GLY A 374 -19.09 -7.26 -6.79
C GLY A 374 -18.79 -7.28 -8.28
N TYR A 375 -17.54 -7.15 -8.65
CA TYR A 375 -17.11 -7.20 -10.06
C TYR A 375 -15.69 -7.77 -10.19
N GLU A 376 -15.43 -8.32 -11.36
CA GLU A 376 -14.12 -8.85 -11.70
C GLU A 376 -13.10 -7.72 -11.80
N LEU A 377 -11.95 -7.89 -11.16
CA LEU A 377 -10.80 -7.05 -11.40
C LEU A 377 -10.25 -7.44 -12.79
N PRO A 378 -10.45 -6.62 -13.84
CA PRO A 378 -9.99 -7.00 -15.16
C PRO A 378 -8.46 -7.13 -15.13
N TYR A 379 -7.97 -8.27 -15.52
CA TYR A 379 -6.54 -8.50 -15.73
C TYR A 379 -6.12 -7.70 -16.97
N SER A 380 -5.94 -6.40 -16.77
CA SER A 380 -5.40 -5.53 -17.80
C SER A 380 -3.95 -5.22 -17.47
N ASN A 381 -3.03 -5.74 -18.29
CA ASN A 381 -1.61 -5.34 -18.21
C ASN A 381 -1.37 -3.95 -18.84
N LYS A 382 -2.42 -3.24 -19.26
CA LYS A 382 -2.32 -1.92 -19.90
C LYS A 382 -2.85 -0.84 -18.98
N THR A 383 -2.10 0.25 -18.86
CA THR A 383 -2.56 1.46 -18.18
C THR A 383 -3.50 2.25 -19.10
N ASP A 384 -4.62 2.71 -18.56
CA ASP A 384 -5.52 3.64 -19.24
C ASP A 384 -4.94 5.05 -19.19
N PHE A 385 -4.16 5.39 -20.22
CA PHE A 385 -3.51 6.70 -20.33
C PHE A 385 -4.50 7.83 -20.52
N ILE A 386 -5.69 7.58 -21.09
CA ILE A 386 -6.73 8.60 -21.26
C ILE A 386 -7.24 9.00 -19.88
N TYR A 387 -7.63 8.03 -19.09
CA TYR A 387 -8.11 8.26 -17.73
C TYR A 387 -7.06 8.93 -16.84
N MET A 388 -5.83 8.45 -16.88
CA MET A 388 -4.70 9.02 -16.15
C MET A 388 -4.41 10.45 -16.60
N GLY A 389 -4.34 10.70 -17.92
CA GLY A 389 -4.05 12.02 -18.48
C GLY A 389 -5.12 13.05 -18.11
N VAL A 390 -6.40 12.69 -18.23
CA VAL A 390 -7.51 13.56 -17.80
C VAL A 390 -7.43 13.84 -16.30
N GLY A 391 -7.12 12.83 -15.49
CA GLY A 391 -6.96 12.99 -14.05
C GLY A 391 -5.82 13.93 -13.68
N ILE A 392 -4.66 13.84 -14.34
CA ILE A 392 -3.54 14.76 -14.12
C ILE A 392 -3.90 16.19 -14.55
N VAL A 393 -4.53 16.36 -15.72
CA VAL A 393 -4.97 17.69 -16.20
C VAL A 393 -5.93 18.34 -15.20
N LEU A 394 -6.94 17.62 -14.75
CA LEU A 394 -7.87 18.11 -13.73
C LEU A 394 -7.15 18.43 -12.41
N GLY A 395 -6.19 17.62 -12.01
CA GLY A 395 -5.37 17.88 -10.84
C GLY A 395 -4.55 19.16 -10.95
N LEU A 396 -3.92 19.39 -12.08
CA LEU A 396 -3.17 20.62 -12.35
C LEU A 396 -4.11 21.85 -12.33
N LEU A 397 -5.31 21.75 -12.91
CA LEU A 397 -6.31 22.82 -12.88
C LEU A 397 -6.81 23.12 -11.46
N ILE A 398 -7.07 22.09 -10.64
CA ILE A 398 -7.42 22.23 -9.22
C ILE A 398 -6.28 22.91 -8.46
N GLY A 399 -5.04 22.56 -8.78
CA GLY A 399 -3.85 23.17 -8.18
C GLY A 399 -3.65 24.65 -8.49
N LEU A 400 -4.31 25.19 -9.52
CA LEU A 400 -4.30 26.63 -9.84
C LEU A 400 -5.26 27.44 -8.95
N ILE A 401 -6.20 26.78 -8.27
CA ILE A 401 -7.17 27.47 -7.43
C ILE A 401 -6.45 28.04 -6.21
N VAL A 402 -6.58 29.36 -6.02
CA VAL A 402 -6.05 30.08 -4.85
C VAL A 402 -7.23 30.53 -4.00
N VAL A 403 -7.18 30.19 -2.72
CA VAL A 403 -8.16 30.62 -1.72
C VAL A 403 -7.45 31.54 -0.74
N ASP A 404 -7.92 32.77 -0.61
CA ASP A 404 -7.39 33.72 0.36
C ASP A 404 -8.01 33.44 1.75
N VAL A 405 -7.19 33.07 2.71
CA VAL A 405 -7.63 32.83 4.10
C VAL A 405 -6.88 33.78 5.02
N GLY A 406 -7.56 34.83 5.45
CA GLY A 406 -6.98 35.80 6.40
C GLY A 406 -5.81 36.60 5.83
N GLY A 407 -5.79 36.88 4.52
CA GLY A 407 -4.72 37.62 3.85
C GLY A 407 -3.53 36.74 3.41
N VAL A 408 -3.64 35.43 3.59
CA VAL A 408 -2.66 34.45 3.10
C VAL A 408 -3.25 33.70 1.90
N PRO A 409 -2.67 33.81 0.70
CA PRO A 409 -3.13 33.06 -0.47
C PRO A 409 -2.76 31.59 -0.31
N LEU A 410 -3.70 30.77 0.12
CA LEU A 410 -3.53 29.33 0.21
C LEU A 410 -3.87 28.68 -1.13
N THR A 411 -2.98 27.86 -1.61
CA THR A 411 -3.16 27.05 -2.81
C THR A 411 -2.72 25.63 -2.56
N LEU A 412 -3.39 24.70 -3.21
CA LEU A 412 -2.98 23.31 -3.21
C LEU A 412 -1.72 23.05 -4.05
N GLY A 413 -1.42 23.96 -4.99
CA GLY A 413 -0.33 23.77 -5.94
C GLY A 413 -0.56 22.59 -6.88
N SER A 414 0.36 22.38 -7.80
CA SER A 414 0.30 21.25 -8.73
C SER A 414 0.28 19.90 -7.99
N GLY A 415 1.03 19.79 -6.91
CA GLY A 415 1.12 18.58 -6.09
C GLY A 415 -0.16 18.25 -5.35
N GLY A 416 -0.73 19.21 -4.62
CA GLY A 416 -1.98 18.99 -3.87
C GLY A 416 -3.17 18.73 -4.80
N GLY A 417 -3.25 19.48 -5.92
CA GLY A 417 -4.29 19.28 -6.92
C GLY A 417 -4.20 17.89 -7.58
N CYS A 418 -3.01 17.45 -8.02
CA CYS A 418 -2.83 16.13 -8.61
C CYS A 418 -3.06 15.00 -7.58
N LEU A 419 -2.72 15.21 -6.30
CA LEU A 419 -3.04 14.27 -5.24
C LEU A 419 -4.56 14.09 -5.10
N LEU A 420 -5.31 15.19 -5.00
CA LEU A 420 -6.78 15.16 -4.88
C LEU A 420 -7.44 14.53 -6.10
N ALA A 421 -6.99 14.89 -7.31
CA ALA A 421 -7.49 14.26 -8.53
C ALA A 421 -7.17 12.77 -8.55
N GLY A 422 -5.96 12.36 -8.19
CA GLY A 422 -5.57 10.96 -8.05
C GLY A 422 -6.49 10.20 -7.07
N LEU A 423 -6.72 10.75 -5.88
CA LEU A 423 -7.64 10.20 -4.89
C LEU A 423 -9.05 9.98 -5.46
N LEU A 424 -9.60 11.00 -6.12
CA LEU A 424 -10.93 10.95 -6.73
C LEU A 424 -11.01 9.90 -7.83
N PHE A 425 -10.03 9.91 -8.75
CA PHE A 425 -9.98 8.98 -9.88
C PHE A 425 -9.74 7.54 -9.42
N GLY A 426 -8.87 7.31 -8.42
CA GLY A 426 -8.69 5.99 -7.82
C GLY A 426 -9.97 5.47 -7.16
N TRP A 427 -10.68 6.33 -6.42
CA TRP A 427 -11.97 5.99 -5.83
C TRP A 427 -13.06 5.71 -6.87
N MET A 428 -13.14 6.55 -7.93
CA MET A 428 -14.07 6.32 -9.06
C MET A 428 -13.76 4.98 -9.75
N ARG A 429 -12.49 4.67 -9.96
CA ARG A 429 -12.05 3.36 -10.46
C ARG A 429 -12.54 2.22 -9.57
N GLY A 430 -12.45 2.39 -8.24
CA GLY A 430 -12.98 1.40 -7.28
C GLY A 430 -14.49 1.17 -7.43
N LYS A 431 -15.25 2.16 -7.90
CA LYS A 431 -16.70 2.05 -8.17
C LYS A 431 -17.03 1.60 -9.60
N HIS A 432 -16.21 1.97 -10.57
CA HIS A 432 -16.40 1.71 -11.99
C HIS A 432 -15.14 1.10 -12.63
N PRO A 433 -14.95 -0.22 -12.48
CA PRO A 433 -13.71 -0.90 -12.83
C PRO A 433 -13.44 -1.00 -14.34
N MET A 434 -14.41 -0.70 -15.17
CA MET A 434 -14.26 -0.71 -16.63
C MET A 434 -13.32 0.37 -17.16
N TYR A 435 -13.12 1.45 -16.39
CA TYR A 435 -12.29 2.61 -16.78
C TYR A 435 -11.12 2.78 -15.82
N GLY A 436 -10.05 3.37 -16.31
CA GLY A 436 -8.93 3.76 -15.48
C GLY A 436 -8.06 2.61 -15.00
N ALA A 437 -7.94 1.54 -15.76
CA ALA A 437 -7.05 0.45 -15.39
C ALA A 437 -5.61 0.97 -15.22
N MET A 438 -5.02 0.71 -14.05
CA MET A 438 -3.61 0.97 -13.77
C MET A 438 -3.08 -0.23 -12.99
N PRO A 439 -2.36 -1.16 -13.66
CA PRO A 439 -1.75 -2.30 -12.99
C PRO A 439 -0.84 -1.86 -11.86
N SER A 440 -0.77 -2.65 -10.78
CA SER A 440 0.04 -2.31 -9.60
C SER A 440 1.52 -2.06 -9.95
N ALA A 441 2.08 -2.85 -10.87
CA ALA A 441 3.44 -2.66 -11.38
C ALA A 441 3.60 -1.31 -12.11
N ALA A 442 2.60 -0.90 -12.90
CA ALA A 442 2.63 0.39 -13.58
C ALA A 442 2.51 1.55 -12.58
N SER A 443 1.59 1.47 -11.62
CA SER A 443 1.47 2.46 -10.55
C SER A 443 2.76 2.59 -9.76
N GLN A 444 3.38 1.47 -9.39
CA GLN A 444 4.66 1.47 -8.67
C GLN A 444 5.78 2.10 -9.50
N LEU A 445 5.88 1.76 -10.79
CA LEU A 445 6.85 2.39 -11.70
C LEU A 445 6.67 3.91 -11.77
N LEU A 446 5.43 4.40 -11.91
CA LEU A 446 5.14 5.84 -11.97
C LEU A 446 5.52 6.54 -10.65
N LYS A 447 5.29 5.90 -9.51
CA LYS A 447 5.69 6.41 -8.19
C LYS A 447 7.22 6.46 -8.06
N ASP A 448 7.90 5.36 -8.33
CA ASP A 448 9.34 5.25 -8.13
C ASP A 448 10.12 6.12 -9.12
N PHE A 449 9.81 5.99 -10.41
CA PHE A 449 10.48 6.75 -11.46
C PHE A 449 10.14 8.24 -11.39
N GLY A 450 8.85 8.57 -11.23
CA GLY A 450 8.40 9.96 -11.12
C GLY A 450 9.06 10.68 -9.94
N LEU A 451 9.08 10.04 -8.76
CA LEU A 451 9.72 10.62 -7.57
C LEU A 451 11.24 10.71 -7.71
N ALA A 452 11.91 9.63 -8.14
CA ALA A 452 13.37 9.63 -8.26
C ALA A 452 13.84 10.64 -9.32
N ALA A 453 13.18 10.72 -10.48
CA ALA A 453 13.49 11.70 -11.51
C ALA A 453 13.22 13.13 -11.04
N PHE A 454 12.07 13.38 -10.38
CA PHE A 454 11.77 14.68 -9.77
C PHE A 454 12.88 15.12 -8.81
N VAL A 455 13.27 14.24 -7.88
CA VAL A 455 14.29 14.54 -6.85
C VAL A 455 15.68 14.69 -7.48
N ALA A 456 16.01 13.89 -8.50
CA ALA A 456 17.26 14.02 -9.23
C ALA A 456 17.37 15.37 -9.97
N VAL A 457 16.28 15.84 -10.63
CA VAL A 457 16.27 17.17 -11.26
C VAL A 457 16.48 18.27 -10.22
N VAL A 458 15.85 18.16 -9.04
CA VAL A 458 16.07 19.10 -7.94
C VAL A 458 17.54 19.07 -7.51
N GLY A 459 18.15 17.90 -7.34
CA GLY A 459 19.56 17.74 -6.97
C GLY A 459 20.52 18.30 -8.01
N LEU A 460 20.27 18.06 -9.31
CA LEU A 460 21.09 18.59 -10.41
C LEU A 460 21.02 20.12 -10.48
N ASN A 461 19.85 20.71 -10.29
CA ASN A 461 19.66 22.16 -10.38
C ASN A 461 20.15 22.93 -9.14
N SER A 462 20.31 22.24 -8.00
CA SER A 462 20.56 22.88 -6.71
C SER A 462 21.83 22.39 -6.00
N GLY A 463 22.54 21.44 -6.57
CA GLY A 463 23.58 20.69 -5.86
C GLY A 463 24.80 21.50 -5.43
N LEU A 464 25.18 22.56 -6.17
CA LEU A 464 26.26 23.47 -5.75
C LEU A 464 25.91 24.15 -4.43
N GLN A 465 24.66 24.61 -4.26
CA GLN A 465 24.19 25.25 -3.05
C GLN A 465 24.01 24.24 -1.91
N ALA A 466 23.64 22.99 -2.26
CA ALA A 466 23.48 21.89 -1.32
C ALA A 466 24.71 21.65 -0.47
N VAL A 467 25.88 21.60 -1.09
CA VAL A 467 27.16 21.37 -0.40
C VAL A 467 27.44 22.47 0.62
N VAL A 468 27.16 23.72 0.30
CA VAL A 468 27.37 24.88 1.21
C VAL A 468 26.43 24.77 2.43
N THR A 469 25.14 24.53 2.18
CA THR A 469 24.14 24.42 3.26
C THR A 469 24.42 23.23 4.21
N VAL A 470 24.83 22.07 3.67
CA VAL A 470 25.21 20.92 4.51
C VAL A 470 26.44 21.23 5.38
N LYS A 471 27.43 21.93 4.85
CA LYS A 471 28.62 22.33 5.65
C LYS A 471 28.27 23.32 6.77
N GLN A 472 27.32 24.23 6.54
CA GLN A 472 26.95 25.27 7.51
C GLN A 472 25.94 24.79 8.57
N SER A 473 24.94 24.02 8.18
CA SER A 473 23.78 23.72 9.01
C SER A 473 23.44 22.22 9.10
N GLY A 474 24.18 21.34 8.44
CA GLY A 474 23.82 19.93 8.29
C GLY A 474 23.65 19.19 9.62
N MET A 475 24.54 19.41 10.60
CA MET A 475 24.43 18.77 11.93
C MET A 475 23.21 19.26 12.70
N THR A 476 22.93 20.56 12.66
CA THR A 476 21.73 21.14 13.31
C THR A 476 20.48 20.57 12.68
N ILE A 477 20.38 20.54 11.34
CA ILE A 477 19.23 20.00 10.61
C ILE A 477 19.05 18.51 10.92
N PHE A 478 20.14 17.74 11.02
CA PHE A 478 20.09 16.33 11.38
C PHE A 478 19.51 16.13 12.79
N LEU A 479 19.99 16.88 13.79
CA LEU A 479 19.48 16.78 15.16
C LEU A 479 18.00 17.21 15.26
N LEU A 480 17.60 18.25 14.54
CA LEU A 480 16.20 18.64 14.44
C LEU A 480 15.36 17.55 13.76
N GLY A 481 15.92 16.87 12.76
CA GLY A 481 15.31 15.70 12.14
C GLY A 481 15.02 14.57 13.13
N VAL A 482 15.94 14.33 14.07
CA VAL A 482 15.72 13.37 15.17
C VAL A 482 14.51 13.78 16.02
N ILE A 483 14.44 15.06 16.42
CA ILE A 483 13.33 15.59 17.24
C ILE A 483 12.01 15.48 16.50
N VAL A 484 11.93 15.94 15.25
CA VAL A 484 10.70 15.90 14.43
C VAL A 484 10.28 14.47 14.07
N THR A 485 11.21 13.53 14.07
CA THR A 485 10.90 12.11 13.90
C THR A 485 10.32 11.50 15.19
N VAL A 486 11.00 11.69 16.31
CA VAL A 486 10.70 10.95 17.55
C VAL A 486 9.51 11.56 18.30
N VAL A 487 9.47 12.89 18.44
CA VAL A 487 8.44 13.55 19.26
C VAL A 487 7.02 13.27 18.76
N PRO A 488 6.66 13.50 17.49
CA PRO A 488 5.31 13.19 17.01
C PRO A 488 4.96 11.70 17.10
N LEU A 489 5.93 10.80 16.83
CA LEU A 489 5.72 9.36 16.95
C LEU A 489 5.42 8.93 18.39
N VAL A 490 6.22 9.40 19.35
CA VAL A 490 6.00 9.07 20.77
C VAL A 490 4.69 9.65 21.27
N LEU A 491 4.38 10.91 20.96
CA LEU A 491 3.10 11.52 21.34
C LEU A 491 1.91 10.77 20.75
N THR A 492 2.02 10.35 19.47
CA THR A 492 0.95 9.58 18.81
C THR A 492 0.83 8.16 19.38
N MET A 493 1.94 7.53 19.75
CA MET A 493 1.94 6.24 20.46
C MET A 493 1.21 6.35 21.81
N LEU A 494 1.50 7.39 22.59
CA LEU A 494 0.83 7.66 23.88
C LEU A 494 -0.66 7.97 23.68
N PHE A 495 -1.00 8.80 22.69
CA PHE A 495 -2.38 9.11 22.32
C PHE A 495 -3.13 7.83 21.91
N GLY A 496 -2.53 7.00 21.08
CA GLY A 496 -3.08 5.70 20.69
C GLY A 496 -3.35 4.79 21.90
N ARG A 497 -2.38 4.67 22.80
CA ARG A 497 -2.50 3.80 23.99
C ARG A 497 -3.54 4.31 24.99
N TYR A 498 -3.46 5.58 25.39
CA TYR A 498 -4.22 6.08 26.52
C TYR A 498 -5.56 6.73 26.15
N VAL A 499 -5.62 7.44 25.01
CA VAL A 499 -6.84 8.13 24.56
C VAL A 499 -7.67 7.23 23.64
N LEU A 500 -7.05 6.68 22.62
CA LEU A 500 -7.74 5.79 21.68
C LEU A 500 -7.85 4.34 22.19
N ARG A 501 -7.20 4.01 23.31
CA ARG A 501 -7.29 2.72 24.00
C ARG A 501 -6.94 1.51 23.12
N TYR A 502 -5.85 1.61 22.36
CA TYR A 502 -5.26 0.45 21.69
C TYR A 502 -4.57 -0.44 22.73
N ASN A 503 -5.07 -1.65 22.93
CA ASN A 503 -4.54 -2.58 23.94
C ASN A 503 -3.60 -3.63 23.36
N ASN A 504 -3.62 -3.84 22.03
CA ASN A 504 -2.80 -4.79 21.32
C ASN A 504 -1.63 -4.09 20.62
N ALA A 505 -0.40 -4.56 20.87
CA ALA A 505 0.82 -3.94 20.35
C ALA A 505 0.94 -4.04 18.82
N ALA A 506 0.51 -5.13 18.20
CA ALA A 506 0.59 -5.33 16.77
C ALA A 506 -0.39 -4.41 16.02
N ILE A 507 -1.61 -4.25 16.55
CA ILE A 507 -2.63 -3.35 15.99
C ILE A 507 -2.17 -1.89 16.13
N LEU A 508 -1.65 -1.49 17.29
CA LEU A 508 -1.13 -0.13 17.50
C LEU A 508 0.09 0.15 16.60
N ALA A 509 1.00 -0.81 16.42
CA ALA A 509 2.15 -0.66 15.55
C ALA A 509 1.74 -0.48 14.08
N GLY A 510 0.76 -1.24 13.60
CA GLY A 510 0.18 -1.07 12.27
C GLY A 510 -0.43 0.32 12.11
N ALA A 511 -1.27 0.76 13.05
CA ALA A 511 -1.88 2.09 13.02
C ALA A 511 -0.84 3.22 13.08
N LEU A 512 0.19 3.10 13.90
CA LEU A 512 1.24 4.12 14.06
C LEU A 512 2.12 4.23 12.81
N THR A 513 2.53 3.10 12.22
CA THR A 513 3.32 3.10 10.97
C THR A 513 2.52 3.66 9.79
N GLY A 514 1.22 3.33 9.72
CA GLY A 514 0.31 3.90 8.73
C GLY A 514 0.12 5.40 8.90
N SER A 515 -0.12 5.89 10.13
CA SER A 515 -0.30 7.31 10.44
C SER A 515 0.89 8.17 10.02
N ARG A 516 2.06 7.55 9.86
CA ARG A 516 3.28 8.20 9.42
C ARG A 516 3.63 7.95 7.95
N SER A 517 2.84 7.16 7.23
CA SER A 517 3.15 6.67 5.88
C SER A 517 4.52 5.97 5.77
N ALA A 518 4.97 5.30 6.85
CA ALA A 518 6.31 4.71 6.97
C ALA A 518 6.34 3.23 6.51
N ASN A 519 6.35 2.98 5.20
CA ASN A 519 6.39 1.62 4.63
C ASN A 519 7.57 0.76 5.14
N PRO A 520 8.83 1.28 5.27
CA PRO A 520 9.93 0.48 5.79
C PRO A 520 9.70 0.02 7.24
N ALA A 521 9.13 0.91 8.07
CA ALA A 521 8.81 0.56 9.45
C ALA A 521 7.66 -0.46 9.52
N PHE A 522 6.67 -0.34 8.62
CA PHE A 522 5.58 -1.30 8.52
C PHE A 522 6.08 -2.68 8.08
N GLY A 523 6.98 -2.76 7.09
CA GLY A 523 7.65 -4.02 6.74
C GLY A 523 8.31 -4.67 7.94
N GLY A 524 9.07 -3.91 8.73
CA GLY A 524 9.69 -4.41 9.97
C GLY A 524 8.68 -4.83 11.05
N VAL A 525 7.49 -4.21 11.09
CA VAL A 525 6.38 -4.66 11.96
C VAL A 525 5.83 -5.99 11.48
N LEU A 526 5.57 -6.16 10.18
CA LEU A 526 5.08 -7.44 9.61
C LEU A 526 6.09 -8.57 9.83
N ASP A 527 7.39 -8.31 9.60
CA ASP A 527 8.45 -9.29 9.79
C ASP A 527 8.52 -9.79 11.24
N LYS A 528 8.41 -8.89 12.22
CA LYS A 528 8.42 -9.27 13.64
C LYS A 528 7.09 -9.79 14.17
N ALA A 529 5.99 -9.35 13.59
CA ALA A 529 4.66 -9.85 13.91
C ALA A 529 4.45 -11.26 13.37
N GLU A 530 5.14 -11.60 12.28
CA GLU A 530 4.93 -12.83 11.51
C GLU A 530 3.45 -13.07 11.19
N SER A 531 2.74 -11.97 10.90
CA SER A 531 1.28 -11.94 10.72
C SER A 531 0.85 -10.75 9.89
N ALA A 532 -0.26 -10.90 9.16
CA ALA A 532 -0.89 -9.81 8.39
C ALA A 532 -1.86 -8.95 9.22
N VAL A 533 -2.09 -9.25 10.50
CA VAL A 533 -3.03 -8.49 11.36
C VAL A 533 -2.73 -7.00 11.44
N PRO A 534 -1.45 -6.53 11.54
CA PRO A 534 -1.13 -5.10 11.55
C PRO A 534 -1.58 -4.35 10.30
N THR A 535 -1.85 -5.05 9.18
CA THR A 535 -2.26 -4.44 7.91
C THR A 535 -3.63 -3.76 8.03
N VAL A 536 -4.53 -4.28 8.84
CA VAL A 536 -5.91 -3.76 8.95
C VAL A 536 -5.93 -2.28 9.36
N PRO A 537 -5.36 -1.88 10.51
CA PRO A 537 -5.30 -0.47 10.89
C PRO A 537 -4.31 0.33 10.04
N PHE A 538 -3.22 -0.29 9.56
CA PHE A 538 -2.24 0.37 8.69
C PHE A 538 -2.89 0.95 7.43
N ALA A 539 -3.67 0.16 6.70
CA ALA A 539 -4.25 0.58 5.42
C ALA A 539 -5.11 1.85 5.57
N ILE A 540 -5.89 1.94 6.65
CA ILE A 540 -6.77 3.07 6.93
C ILE A 540 -5.95 4.31 7.29
N THR A 541 -5.05 4.19 8.27
CA THR A 541 -4.23 5.31 8.74
C THR A 541 -3.27 5.80 7.65
N TYR A 542 -2.73 4.90 6.82
CA TYR A 542 -1.85 5.21 5.70
C TYR A 542 -2.54 6.07 4.64
N ALA A 543 -3.77 5.73 4.26
CA ALA A 543 -4.54 6.49 3.28
C ALA A 543 -4.81 7.93 3.76
N ILE A 544 -5.20 8.11 5.01
CA ILE A 544 -5.43 9.44 5.62
C ILE A 544 -4.12 10.21 5.76
N ALA A 545 -3.05 9.55 6.22
CA ALA A 545 -1.75 10.16 6.42
C ALA A 545 -1.13 10.70 5.14
N ASN A 546 -1.24 9.96 4.02
CA ASN A 546 -0.72 10.41 2.74
C ASN A 546 -1.30 11.78 2.34
N VAL A 547 -2.59 12.00 2.59
CA VAL A 547 -3.23 13.30 2.32
C VAL A 547 -2.77 14.35 3.33
N ALA A 548 -2.93 14.06 4.63
CA ALA A 548 -2.66 15.02 5.70
C ALA A 548 -1.19 15.48 5.72
N LEU A 549 -0.25 14.55 5.57
CA LEU A 549 1.19 14.86 5.58
C LEU A 549 1.62 15.60 4.30
N THR A 550 1.05 15.30 3.14
CA THR A 550 1.36 16.03 1.90
C THR A 550 0.98 17.51 2.01
N LEU A 551 -0.11 17.82 2.70
CA LEU A 551 -0.56 19.20 2.94
C LEU A 551 0.34 19.97 3.94
N LEU A 552 1.23 19.30 4.67
CA LEU A 552 2.17 20.00 5.55
C LEU A 552 3.16 20.88 4.79
N GLY A 553 3.49 20.54 3.53
CA GLY A 553 4.41 21.35 2.71
C GLY A 553 3.98 22.83 2.62
N PRO A 554 2.85 23.15 2.00
CA PRO A 554 2.36 24.53 1.93
C PRO A 554 2.04 25.13 3.31
N LEU A 555 1.58 24.35 4.28
CA LEU A 555 1.31 24.86 5.63
C LEU A 555 2.58 25.33 6.34
N VAL A 556 3.67 24.57 6.27
CA VAL A 556 4.97 24.97 6.84
C VAL A 556 5.49 26.22 6.14
N VAL A 557 5.44 26.28 4.81
CA VAL A 557 5.88 27.45 4.03
C VAL A 557 5.06 28.71 4.37
N GLY A 558 3.76 28.55 4.63
CA GLY A 558 2.89 29.68 4.99
C GLY A 558 3.05 30.17 6.44
N LEU A 559 3.40 29.25 7.39
CA LEU A 559 3.43 29.56 8.83
C LEU A 559 4.82 29.89 9.39
N VAL A 560 5.89 29.52 8.69
CA VAL A 560 7.27 29.93 8.94
C VAL A 560 7.58 31.22 8.15
#